data_fddf002b48e8fdc39d47cef971a30151
#
_entry.id   fddf002b48e8fdc39d47cef971a30151
#
_cell.length_a   1.000
_cell.length_b   1.000
_cell.length_c   1.000
_cell.angle_alpha   90.00
_cell.angle_beta   90.00
_cell.angle_gamma   90.00
#
_symmetry.space_group_name_H-M   'P 1'
#
loop_
_entity.id
_entity.type
_entity.pdbx_description
1 polymer ?
#
loop_
_entity_poly.entity_id
_entity_poly.type
_entity_poly.pdbx_seq_one_letter_code
_entity_poly.pdbx_strand_id
1 'polypeptide(L)'
;QQLRLESSKQVPMQTLSFETPKNEIQITTPAKEKSTIEDIISEKCDMENEKSYLSPSYLNSYLSCPLQFYYDEIKRLKPSEEESDLQYLAFGSLFHNSAELFEKSNREKSYEDCIEEGLEKIKLEQQVLIKSFHKELVRNYLFGLAEYDKQNQERKFQNAEVKIYNAITIDGIKVKFGGIIDRIDLEGETLVLSDYKTGGDEESFKYVEDLFDSKKEKRAKYLFQIFFRLNCRAIIQF
;
A
#
# COMPACT_ATOMS: atom_id res chain seq x y z
N GLN A 1 -34.63 25.98 36.90
CA GLN A 1 -34.69 24.87 37.87
C GLN A 1 -33.39 24.10 37.80
N GLN A 2 -32.49 24.31 38.76
CA GLN A 2 -31.26 23.54 38.93
C GLN A 2 -31.62 22.21 39.64
N LEU A 3 -31.40 21.11 38.97
CA LEU A 3 -31.40 19.78 39.61
C LEU A 3 -30.11 19.63 40.38
N ARG A 4 -30.16 19.72 41.70
CA ARG A 4 -29.12 19.25 42.61
C ARG A 4 -29.23 17.71 42.69
N LEU A 5 -28.28 17.03 42.14
CA LEU A 5 -28.03 15.61 42.44
C LEU A 5 -27.24 15.53 43.76
N GLU A 6 -27.92 15.18 44.83
CA GLU A 6 -27.23 14.77 46.07
C GLU A 6 -26.69 13.35 45.85
N SER A 7 -25.38 13.24 45.68
CA SER A 7 -24.71 11.93 45.72
C SER A 7 -24.08 11.73 47.10
N SER A 8 -24.71 10.94 47.90
CA SER A 8 -24.09 10.38 49.08
C SER A 8 -24.31 8.87 49.12
N LYS A 9 -23.54 8.14 48.32
CA LYS A 9 -23.10 6.78 48.61
C LYS A 9 -21.77 6.57 47.94
N GLN A 10 -20.69 6.64 48.74
CA GLN A 10 -19.37 6.14 48.32
C GLN A 10 -19.52 4.64 48.08
N VAL A 11 -19.49 4.26 46.79
CA VAL A 11 -19.30 2.87 46.42
C VAL A 11 -17.85 2.53 46.72
N PRO A 12 -17.55 1.54 47.56
CA PRO A 12 -16.15 1.18 47.79
C PRO A 12 -15.53 0.68 46.52
N MET A 13 -14.54 1.44 46.04
CA MET A 13 -13.76 1.05 44.84
C MET A 13 -12.84 -0.10 45.29
N GLN A 14 -13.19 -1.33 44.93
CA GLN A 14 -12.27 -2.44 45.02
C GLN A 14 -11.30 -2.39 43.86
N THR A 15 -10.07 -2.07 44.15
CA THR A 15 -8.99 -2.17 43.17
C THR A 15 -8.62 -3.65 43.05
N LEU A 16 -9.08 -4.26 41.95
CA LEU A 16 -8.62 -5.59 41.54
C LEU A 16 -7.21 -5.44 40.95
N SER A 17 -6.20 -5.81 41.71
CA SER A 17 -4.85 -5.98 41.20
C SER A 17 -4.76 -7.36 40.52
N PHE A 18 -4.66 -7.37 39.21
CA PHE A 18 -4.26 -8.58 38.51
C PHE A 18 -2.72 -8.65 38.52
N GLU A 19 -2.19 -9.66 39.21
CA GLU A 19 -0.81 -10.04 38.99
C GLU A 19 -0.72 -10.70 37.62
N THR A 20 -0.17 -9.98 36.64
CA THR A 20 0.23 -10.61 35.39
C THR A 20 1.27 -11.68 35.70
N PRO A 21 1.03 -12.95 35.33
CA PRO A 21 2.04 -13.98 35.53
C PRO A 21 3.29 -13.53 34.75
N LYS A 22 4.42 -13.41 35.45
CA LYS A 22 5.73 -13.17 34.86
C LYS A 22 6.24 -14.44 34.17
N ASN A 23 5.47 -14.96 33.25
CA ASN A 23 5.97 -15.95 32.33
C ASN A 23 6.63 -15.16 31.20
N GLU A 24 7.95 -15.06 31.24
CA GLU A 24 8.71 -14.70 30.06
C GLU A 24 8.37 -15.74 29.00
N ILE A 25 7.52 -15.36 28.05
CA ILE A 25 7.31 -16.14 26.83
C ILE A 25 8.63 -16.02 26.08
N GLN A 26 9.50 -17.01 26.22
CA GLN A 26 10.66 -17.14 25.34
C GLN A 26 10.11 -17.45 23.94
N ILE A 27 9.99 -16.42 23.12
CA ILE A 27 9.73 -16.59 21.69
C ILE A 27 11.02 -17.11 21.09
N THR A 28 11.17 -18.42 21.04
CA THR A 28 12.20 -19.04 20.23
C THR A 28 11.84 -18.81 18.77
N THR A 29 12.62 -17.98 18.08
CA THR A 29 12.51 -17.84 16.63
C THR A 29 12.73 -19.24 16.03
N PRO A 30 11.75 -19.80 15.28
CA PRO A 30 11.93 -21.09 14.66
C PRO A 30 13.14 -21.03 13.72
N ALA A 31 13.95 -22.09 13.71
CA ALA A 31 15.02 -22.21 12.74
C ALA A 31 14.42 -22.07 11.33
N LYS A 32 14.85 -21.03 10.61
CA LYS A 32 14.38 -20.78 9.24
C LYS A 32 14.82 -21.95 8.39
N GLU A 33 13.87 -22.70 7.87
CA GLU A 33 14.15 -23.75 6.89
C GLU A 33 14.69 -23.08 5.63
N LYS A 34 15.99 -23.22 5.40
CA LYS A 34 16.70 -22.55 4.31
C LYS A 34 16.09 -22.87 2.94
N SER A 35 15.71 -24.14 2.73
CA SER A 35 15.05 -24.60 1.50
C SER A 35 13.76 -23.84 1.18
N THR A 36 12.88 -23.62 2.17
CA THR A 36 11.60 -22.92 1.97
C THR A 36 11.80 -21.44 1.57
N ILE A 37 12.84 -20.79 2.07
CA ILE A 37 13.15 -19.40 1.73
C ILE A 37 13.71 -19.33 0.30
N GLU A 38 14.60 -20.24 -0.06
CA GLU A 38 15.17 -20.32 -1.41
C GLU A 38 14.08 -20.60 -2.46
N ASP A 39 13.14 -21.49 -2.17
CA ASP A 39 12.01 -21.82 -3.05
C ASP A 39 11.12 -20.58 -3.28
N ILE A 40 10.82 -19.82 -2.23
CA ILE A 40 9.97 -18.61 -2.33
C ILE A 40 10.70 -17.50 -3.07
N ILE A 41 11.99 -17.30 -2.83
CA ILE A 41 12.77 -16.31 -3.58
C ILE A 41 12.80 -16.71 -5.06
N SER A 42 12.99 -18.00 -5.37
CA SER A 42 12.96 -18.51 -6.73
C SER A 42 11.61 -18.28 -7.39
N GLU A 43 10.49 -18.57 -6.70
CA GLU A 43 9.13 -18.32 -7.19
C GLU A 43 8.89 -16.81 -7.47
N LYS A 44 9.33 -15.95 -6.53
CA LYS A 44 9.17 -14.49 -6.64
C LYS A 44 10.08 -13.83 -7.65
N CYS A 45 11.19 -14.48 -8.01
CA CYS A 45 12.19 -13.95 -8.94
C CYS A 45 12.18 -14.69 -10.28
N ASP A 46 11.14 -15.46 -10.57
CA ASP A 46 10.97 -16.11 -11.87
C ASP A 46 10.97 -15.05 -12.98
N MET A 47 11.99 -15.12 -13.85
CA MET A 47 12.22 -14.14 -14.91
C MET A 47 11.22 -14.26 -16.04
N GLU A 48 10.64 -15.44 -16.25
CA GLU A 48 9.67 -15.70 -17.32
C GLU A 48 8.24 -15.30 -16.91
N ASN A 49 7.96 -15.24 -15.61
CA ASN A 49 6.65 -14.87 -15.09
C ASN A 49 6.59 -13.37 -14.79
N GLU A 50 5.84 -12.62 -15.58
CA GLU A 50 5.65 -11.17 -15.41
C GLU A 50 5.01 -10.76 -14.07
N LYS A 51 4.34 -11.70 -13.39
CA LYS A 51 3.72 -11.46 -12.08
C LYS A 51 4.67 -11.73 -10.92
N SER A 52 5.84 -12.33 -11.18
CA SER A 52 6.83 -12.68 -10.18
C SER A 52 7.87 -11.59 -10.05
N TYR A 53 7.81 -10.80 -8.99
CA TYR A 53 8.81 -9.79 -8.63
C TYR A 53 8.72 -9.42 -7.16
N LEU A 54 9.81 -8.91 -6.60
CA LEU A 54 9.81 -8.31 -5.27
C LEU A 54 9.25 -6.89 -5.37
N SER A 55 8.09 -6.67 -4.78
CA SER A 55 7.45 -5.35 -4.75
C SER A 55 8.02 -4.47 -3.63
N PRO A 56 7.89 -3.12 -3.71
CA PRO A 56 8.25 -2.23 -2.62
C PRO A 56 7.53 -2.57 -1.31
N SER A 57 6.26 -2.96 -1.37
CA SER A 57 5.48 -3.34 -0.18
C SER A 57 6.05 -4.59 0.49
N TYR A 58 6.45 -5.58 -0.32
CA TYR A 58 7.08 -6.81 0.16
C TYR A 58 8.39 -6.52 0.88
N LEU A 59 9.25 -5.67 0.30
CA LEU A 59 10.50 -5.23 0.93
C LEU A 59 10.26 -4.37 2.17
N ASN A 60 9.28 -3.49 2.14
CA ASN A 60 8.88 -2.69 3.30
C ASN A 60 8.44 -3.55 4.48
N SER A 61 7.68 -4.62 4.22
CA SER A 61 7.26 -5.59 5.24
C SER A 61 8.47 -6.23 5.91
N TYR A 62 9.45 -6.70 5.11
CA TYR A 62 10.70 -7.27 5.62
C TYR A 62 11.50 -6.26 6.47
N LEU A 63 11.67 -5.03 5.96
CA LEU A 63 12.42 -3.98 6.66
C LEU A 63 11.72 -3.53 7.95
N SER A 64 10.39 -3.62 8.01
CA SER A 64 9.63 -3.24 9.21
C SER A 64 9.74 -4.29 10.31
N CYS A 65 9.57 -5.56 9.99
CA CYS A 65 9.70 -6.66 10.94
C CYS A 65 10.01 -7.97 10.21
N PRO A 66 11.27 -8.41 10.17
CA PRO A 66 11.64 -9.67 9.51
C PRO A 66 10.91 -10.92 10.05
N LEU A 67 10.52 -10.90 11.33
CA LEU A 67 9.78 -11.99 11.95
C LEU A 67 8.33 -12.01 11.46
N GLN A 68 7.66 -10.86 11.46
CA GLN A 68 6.30 -10.73 10.92
C GLN A 68 6.29 -11.11 9.43
N PHE A 69 7.25 -10.58 8.66
CA PHE A 69 7.41 -10.94 7.25
C PHE A 69 7.53 -12.46 7.05
N TYR A 70 8.32 -13.13 7.89
CA TYR A 70 8.46 -14.58 7.82
C TYR A 70 7.12 -15.30 8.02
N TYR A 71 6.34 -14.91 9.02
CA TYR A 71 5.03 -15.52 9.24
C TYR A 71 4.02 -15.17 8.14
N ASP A 72 3.92 -13.91 7.76
CA ASP A 72 2.92 -13.41 6.80
C ASP A 72 3.20 -13.89 5.38
N GLU A 73 4.44 -13.76 4.91
CA GLU A 73 4.80 -13.98 3.51
C GLU A 73 5.39 -15.38 3.24
N ILE A 74 6.17 -15.92 4.19
CA ILE A 74 6.82 -17.22 4.02
C ILE A 74 5.91 -18.35 4.51
N LYS A 75 5.39 -18.24 5.73
CA LYS A 75 4.48 -19.25 6.30
C LYS A 75 3.02 -19.05 5.89
N ARG A 76 2.67 -17.90 5.29
CA ARG A 76 1.31 -17.52 4.88
C ARG A 76 0.28 -17.58 6.03
N LEU A 77 0.74 -17.24 7.24
CA LEU A 77 -0.05 -17.21 8.46
C LEU A 77 -0.42 -15.75 8.75
N LYS A 78 -1.32 -15.19 7.94
CA LYS A 78 -1.83 -13.84 8.18
C LYS A 78 -2.97 -13.90 9.19
N PRO A 79 -3.04 -12.94 10.15
CA PRO A 79 -4.22 -12.79 10.99
C PRO A 79 -5.44 -12.49 10.12
N SER A 80 -6.63 -12.79 10.63
CA SER A 80 -7.86 -12.34 9.98
C SER A 80 -7.89 -10.82 9.96
N GLU A 81 -8.08 -10.24 8.78
CA GLU A 81 -8.21 -8.79 8.65
C GLU A 81 -9.54 -8.34 9.30
N GLU A 82 -9.51 -7.21 10.01
CA GLU A 82 -10.73 -6.60 10.53
C GLU A 82 -11.57 -6.03 9.37
N GLU A 83 -12.89 -5.97 9.56
CA GLU A 83 -13.79 -5.42 8.52
C GLU A 83 -13.43 -3.98 8.14
N SER A 84 -12.94 -3.18 9.09
CA SER A 84 -12.44 -1.83 8.85
C SER A 84 -11.25 -1.81 7.89
N ASP A 85 -10.29 -2.71 8.05
CA ASP A 85 -9.10 -2.78 7.20
C ASP A 85 -9.47 -3.23 5.79
N LEU A 86 -10.37 -4.22 5.68
CA LEU A 86 -10.92 -4.66 4.40
C LEU A 86 -11.66 -3.52 3.68
N GLN A 87 -12.39 -2.68 4.43
CA GLN A 87 -13.09 -1.53 3.87
C GLN A 87 -12.12 -0.48 3.31
N TYR A 88 -11.01 -0.17 4.02
CA TYR A 88 -9.97 0.73 3.51
C TYR A 88 -9.31 0.19 2.25
N LEU A 89 -8.99 -1.10 2.22
CA LEU A 89 -8.42 -1.75 1.04
C LEU A 89 -9.39 -1.71 -0.16
N ALA A 90 -10.67 -2.00 0.08
CA ALA A 90 -11.71 -1.95 -0.94
C ALA A 90 -11.87 -0.52 -1.50
N PHE A 91 -11.88 0.49 -0.62
CA PHE A 91 -11.96 1.89 -1.02
C PHE A 91 -10.75 2.33 -1.86
N GLY A 92 -9.52 1.98 -1.43
CA GLY A 92 -8.31 2.23 -2.19
C GLY A 92 -8.37 1.60 -3.58
N SER A 93 -8.78 0.33 -3.65
CA SER A 93 -8.94 -0.39 -4.93
C SER A 93 -9.99 0.25 -5.83
N LEU A 94 -11.11 0.71 -5.27
CA LEU A 94 -12.14 1.43 -6.03
C LEU A 94 -11.57 2.71 -6.63
N PHE A 95 -10.85 3.49 -5.84
CA PHE A 95 -10.26 4.74 -6.32
C PHE A 95 -9.25 4.49 -7.44
N HIS A 96 -8.28 3.57 -7.26
CA HIS A 96 -7.28 3.26 -8.27
C HIS A 96 -7.91 2.76 -9.59
N ASN A 97 -8.86 1.82 -9.51
CA ASN A 97 -9.58 1.33 -10.69
C ASN A 97 -10.34 2.44 -11.42
N SER A 98 -11.00 3.31 -10.67
CA SER A 98 -11.77 4.42 -11.25
C SER A 98 -10.85 5.47 -11.87
N ALA A 99 -9.74 5.81 -11.23
CA ALA A 99 -8.74 6.74 -11.75
C ALA A 99 -8.09 6.20 -13.03
N GLU A 100 -7.73 4.90 -13.06
CA GLU A 100 -7.23 4.25 -14.27
C GLU A 100 -8.21 4.39 -15.44
N LEU A 101 -9.48 4.07 -15.21
CA LEU A 101 -10.52 4.15 -16.25
C LEU A 101 -10.72 5.59 -16.75
N PHE A 102 -10.72 6.54 -15.83
CA PHE A 102 -10.86 7.96 -16.14
C PHE A 102 -9.69 8.46 -17.01
N GLU A 103 -8.46 8.18 -16.60
CA GLU A 103 -7.26 8.61 -17.31
C GLU A 103 -7.16 7.93 -18.70
N LYS A 104 -7.35 6.61 -18.77
CA LYS A 104 -7.26 5.84 -20.03
C LYS A 104 -8.36 6.17 -21.03
N SER A 105 -9.48 6.73 -20.58
CA SER A 105 -10.53 7.24 -21.47
C SER A 105 -10.24 8.64 -22.02
N ASN A 106 -9.05 9.21 -21.79
CA ASN A 106 -8.75 10.63 -22.03
C ASN A 106 -9.76 11.57 -21.34
N ARG A 107 -10.36 11.11 -20.22
CA ARG A 107 -11.39 11.82 -19.44
C ARG A 107 -12.71 12.06 -20.16
N GLU A 108 -12.99 11.29 -21.20
CA GLU A 108 -14.26 11.34 -21.93
C GLU A 108 -15.36 10.57 -21.19
N LYS A 109 -14.98 9.58 -20.36
CA LYS A 109 -15.91 8.78 -19.56
C LYS A 109 -16.43 9.59 -18.36
N SER A 110 -17.72 9.43 -18.05
CA SER A 110 -18.27 10.06 -16.83
C SER A 110 -17.65 9.51 -15.56
N TYR A 111 -17.65 10.30 -14.49
CA TYR A 111 -17.14 9.82 -13.20
C TYR A 111 -17.94 8.63 -12.68
N GLU A 112 -19.25 8.66 -12.91
CA GLU A 112 -20.17 7.59 -12.53
C GLU A 112 -19.81 6.28 -13.20
N ASP A 113 -19.62 6.30 -14.53
CA ASP A 113 -19.23 5.09 -15.28
C ASP A 113 -17.88 4.57 -14.83
N CYS A 114 -16.90 5.46 -14.57
CA CYS A 114 -15.59 5.07 -14.04
C CYS A 114 -15.72 4.38 -12.67
N ILE A 115 -16.60 4.88 -11.80
CA ILE A 115 -16.82 4.34 -10.46
C ILE A 115 -17.54 2.99 -10.51
N GLU A 116 -18.59 2.87 -11.31
CA GLU A 116 -19.33 1.60 -11.42
C GLU A 116 -18.47 0.50 -12.06
N GLU A 117 -17.77 0.78 -13.15
CA GLU A 117 -16.85 -0.18 -13.77
C GLU A 117 -15.63 -0.45 -12.87
N GLY A 118 -15.15 0.55 -12.14
CA GLY A 118 -14.08 0.38 -11.15
C GLY A 118 -14.50 -0.55 -10.02
N LEU A 119 -15.77 -0.48 -9.60
CA LEU A 119 -16.35 -1.37 -8.60
C LEU A 119 -16.41 -2.82 -9.10
N GLU A 120 -16.78 -3.03 -10.35
CA GLU A 120 -16.84 -4.37 -10.96
C GLU A 120 -15.48 -5.09 -11.00
N LYS A 121 -14.36 -4.32 -11.03
CA LYS A 121 -13.01 -4.86 -11.00
C LYS A 121 -12.59 -5.36 -9.60
N ILE A 122 -13.33 -5.01 -8.55
CA ILE A 122 -13.04 -5.42 -7.18
C ILE A 122 -13.69 -6.77 -6.90
N LYS A 123 -13.08 -7.58 -6.03
CA LYS A 123 -13.64 -8.85 -5.59
C LYS A 123 -15.02 -8.66 -4.94
N LEU A 124 -15.93 -9.59 -5.19
CA LEU A 124 -17.32 -9.48 -4.76
C LEU A 124 -17.48 -9.29 -3.24
N GLU A 125 -16.66 -9.98 -2.45
CA GLU A 125 -16.66 -9.83 -0.98
C GLU A 125 -16.26 -8.42 -0.51
N GLN A 126 -15.47 -7.70 -1.31
CA GLN A 126 -15.05 -6.33 -1.01
C GLN A 126 -16.06 -5.30 -1.55
N GLN A 127 -16.78 -5.61 -2.63
CA GLN A 127 -17.79 -4.71 -3.19
C GLN A 127 -18.88 -4.36 -2.16
N VAL A 128 -19.30 -5.34 -1.34
CA VAL A 128 -20.34 -5.14 -0.31
C VAL A 128 -19.91 -4.16 0.80
N LEU A 129 -18.61 -3.93 0.96
CA LEU A 129 -18.05 -2.97 1.92
C LEU A 129 -18.11 -1.54 1.41
N ILE A 130 -18.29 -1.34 0.10
CA ILE A 130 -18.37 -0.01 -0.52
C ILE A 130 -19.78 0.56 -0.29
N LYS A 131 -19.83 1.72 0.36
CA LYS A 131 -21.06 2.47 0.63
C LYS A 131 -21.18 3.66 -0.34
N SER A 132 -22.36 4.26 -0.41
CA SER A 132 -22.62 5.41 -1.30
C SER A 132 -21.66 6.58 -1.04
N PHE A 133 -21.29 6.85 0.21
CA PHE A 133 -20.34 7.92 0.53
C PHE A 133 -18.93 7.65 -0.01
N HIS A 134 -18.49 6.38 -0.12
CA HIS A 134 -17.21 6.04 -0.74
C HIS A 134 -17.20 6.39 -2.22
N LYS A 135 -18.30 6.10 -2.94
CA LYS A 135 -18.45 6.48 -4.34
C LYS A 135 -18.40 7.99 -4.52
N GLU A 136 -19.04 8.74 -3.63
CA GLU A 136 -19.00 10.20 -3.64
C GLU A 136 -17.60 10.75 -3.35
N LEU A 137 -16.85 10.14 -2.43
CA LEU A 137 -15.45 10.51 -2.20
C LEU A 137 -14.59 10.24 -3.44
N VAL A 138 -14.75 9.10 -4.09
CA VAL A 138 -14.02 8.79 -5.34
C VAL A 138 -14.37 9.80 -6.42
N ARG A 139 -15.65 10.16 -6.58
CA ARG A 139 -16.08 11.22 -7.50
C ARG A 139 -15.33 12.54 -7.24
N ASN A 140 -15.26 12.98 -5.98
CA ASN A 140 -14.56 14.19 -5.59
C ASN A 140 -13.06 14.11 -5.88
N TYR A 141 -12.45 12.94 -5.70
CA TYR A 141 -11.03 12.73 -6.03
C TYR A 141 -10.78 12.78 -7.55
N LEU A 142 -11.64 12.15 -8.36
CA LEU A 142 -11.56 12.23 -9.82
C LEU A 142 -11.73 13.67 -10.32
N PHE A 143 -12.67 14.41 -9.73
CA PHE A 143 -12.82 15.84 -10.00
C PHE A 143 -11.56 16.62 -9.64
N GLY A 144 -10.97 16.33 -8.46
CA GLY A 144 -9.70 16.95 -8.03
C GLY A 144 -8.54 16.66 -8.98
N LEU A 145 -8.43 15.43 -9.50
CA LEU A 145 -7.45 15.08 -10.52
C LEU A 145 -7.64 15.87 -11.80
N ALA A 146 -8.89 16.01 -12.25
CA ALA A 146 -9.21 16.81 -13.45
C ALA A 146 -8.85 18.29 -13.28
N GLU A 147 -9.14 18.88 -12.11
CA GLU A 147 -8.77 20.28 -11.79
C GLU A 147 -7.26 20.46 -11.66
N TYR A 148 -6.56 19.49 -11.04
CA TYR A 148 -5.09 19.51 -10.95
C TYR A 148 -4.44 19.60 -12.32
N ASP A 149 -4.92 18.84 -13.29
CA ASP A 149 -4.34 18.82 -14.63
C ASP A 149 -4.68 20.07 -15.44
N LYS A 150 -5.84 20.68 -15.22
CA LYS A 150 -6.15 22.00 -15.79
C LYS A 150 -5.16 23.08 -15.33
N GLN A 151 -4.63 22.94 -14.12
CA GLN A 151 -3.65 23.85 -13.55
C GLN A 151 -2.22 23.52 -13.98
N ASN A 152 -1.95 22.29 -14.44
CA ASN A 152 -0.62 21.78 -14.82
C ASN A 152 -0.61 21.33 -16.29
N GLN A 153 -1.00 22.21 -17.20
CA GLN A 153 -1.17 21.91 -18.65
C GLN A 153 0.14 21.51 -19.36
N GLU A 154 1.29 21.82 -18.77
CA GLU A 154 2.62 21.38 -19.24
C GLU A 154 2.83 19.88 -19.07
N ARG A 155 2.06 19.22 -18.18
CA ARG A 155 2.10 17.78 -17.94
C ARG A 155 1.15 17.06 -18.90
N LYS A 156 1.70 16.21 -19.72
CA LYS A 156 0.95 15.42 -20.69
C LYS A 156 0.84 13.99 -20.19
N PHE A 157 -0.39 13.53 -19.93
CA PHE A 157 -0.66 12.16 -19.58
C PHE A 157 -0.08 11.20 -20.62
N GLN A 158 0.61 10.16 -20.16
CA GLN A 158 1.18 9.11 -21.00
C GLN A 158 0.48 7.77 -20.75
N ASN A 159 0.40 7.34 -19.49
CA ASN A 159 -0.21 6.05 -19.17
C ASN A 159 -0.58 5.97 -17.68
N ALA A 160 -1.45 5.00 -17.33
CA ALA A 160 -1.84 4.69 -15.96
C ALA A 160 -1.73 3.19 -15.69
N GLU A 161 -1.55 2.81 -14.41
CA GLU A 161 -1.43 1.42 -13.91
C GLU A 161 -0.37 0.62 -14.69
N VAL A 162 0.80 1.23 -14.87
CA VAL A 162 1.90 0.64 -15.64
C VAL A 162 2.74 -0.27 -14.78
N LYS A 163 2.83 -1.54 -15.17
CA LYS A 163 3.75 -2.48 -14.53
C LYS A 163 5.17 -2.22 -15.01
N ILE A 164 6.06 -2.09 -14.05
CA ILE A 164 7.51 -1.94 -14.30
C ILE A 164 8.27 -2.98 -13.51
N TYR A 165 9.35 -3.47 -14.08
CA TYR A 165 10.30 -4.32 -13.37
C TYR A 165 11.73 -4.13 -13.89
N ASN A 166 12.67 -4.44 -13.05
CA ASN A 166 14.10 -4.52 -13.37
C ASN A 166 14.70 -5.75 -12.71
N ALA A 167 15.79 -6.23 -13.22
CA ALA A 167 16.50 -7.39 -12.66
C ALA A 167 17.95 -7.03 -12.38
N ILE A 168 18.41 -7.37 -11.18
CA ILE A 168 19.80 -7.22 -10.77
C ILE A 168 20.35 -8.59 -10.34
N THR A 169 21.65 -8.75 -10.39
CA THR A 169 22.31 -9.96 -9.89
C THR A 169 22.99 -9.64 -8.56
N ILE A 170 22.63 -10.36 -7.51
CA ILE A 170 23.18 -10.24 -6.17
C ILE A 170 23.77 -11.60 -5.81
N ASP A 171 25.07 -11.67 -5.58
CA ASP A 171 25.79 -12.92 -5.22
C ASP A 171 25.49 -14.10 -6.19
N GLY A 172 25.39 -13.79 -7.47
CA GLY A 172 25.10 -14.78 -8.52
C GLY A 172 23.61 -15.14 -8.66
N ILE A 173 22.75 -14.65 -7.78
CA ILE A 173 21.30 -14.84 -7.84
C ILE A 173 20.66 -13.67 -8.58
N LYS A 174 19.91 -13.97 -9.64
CA LYS A 174 19.15 -12.95 -10.38
C LYS A 174 17.87 -12.63 -9.64
N VAL A 175 17.71 -11.38 -9.23
CA VAL A 175 16.57 -10.90 -8.45
C VAL A 175 15.78 -9.88 -9.29
N LYS A 176 14.48 -10.11 -9.40
CA LYS A 176 13.56 -9.26 -10.14
C LYS A 176 12.80 -8.37 -9.19
N PHE A 177 12.89 -7.06 -9.41
CA PHE A 177 12.18 -6.04 -8.65
C PHE A 177 11.15 -5.37 -9.54
N GLY A 178 10.02 -4.98 -8.98
CA GLY A 178 9.00 -4.33 -9.76
C GLY A 178 7.89 -3.72 -8.93
N GLY A 179 6.94 -3.12 -9.65
CA GLY A 179 5.76 -2.50 -9.07
C GLY A 179 4.82 -2.00 -10.13
N ILE A 180 3.77 -1.34 -9.68
CA ILE A 180 2.81 -0.66 -10.56
C ILE A 180 2.97 0.83 -10.31
N ILE A 181 3.04 1.62 -11.37
CA ILE A 181 3.00 3.09 -11.32
C ILE A 181 1.58 3.50 -11.64
N ASP A 182 0.95 4.24 -10.73
CA ASP A 182 -0.45 4.61 -10.87
C ASP A 182 -0.66 5.55 -12.05
N ARG A 183 0.26 6.52 -12.24
CA ARG A 183 0.21 7.46 -13.36
C ARG A 183 1.59 7.89 -13.83
N ILE A 184 1.76 8.01 -15.14
CA ILE A 184 2.95 8.55 -15.81
C ILE A 184 2.54 9.74 -16.65
N ASP A 185 3.22 10.86 -16.43
CA ASP A 185 3.10 12.07 -17.23
C ASP A 185 4.46 12.43 -17.86
N LEU A 186 4.42 13.24 -18.92
CA LEU A 186 5.58 13.87 -19.53
C LEU A 186 5.49 15.38 -19.35
N GLU A 187 6.52 15.97 -18.74
CA GLU A 187 6.70 17.41 -18.57
C GLU A 187 7.98 17.86 -19.29
N GLY A 188 7.84 18.42 -20.48
CA GLY A 188 8.97 18.61 -21.39
C GLY A 188 9.60 17.27 -21.76
N GLU A 189 10.87 17.06 -21.36
CA GLU A 189 11.59 15.78 -21.52
C GLU A 189 11.64 14.94 -20.24
N THR A 190 10.96 15.39 -19.18
CA THR A 190 11.00 14.74 -17.87
C THR A 190 9.77 13.87 -17.66
N LEU A 191 9.99 12.59 -17.29
CA LEU A 191 8.92 11.73 -16.83
C LEU A 191 8.57 12.04 -15.38
N VAL A 192 7.29 12.28 -15.14
CA VAL A 192 6.72 12.48 -13.82
C VAL A 192 5.93 11.22 -13.45
N LEU A 193 6.36 10.56 -12.37
CA LEU A 193 5.70 9.38 -11.84
C LEU A 193 4.86 9.77 -10.62
N SER A 194 3.59 9.44 -10.65
CA SER A 194 2.66 9.72 -9.55
C SER A 194 2.16 8.41 -8.94
N ASP A 195 2.06 8.41 -7.60
CA ASP A 195 1.52 7.32 -6.81
C ASP A 195 0.38 7.89 -5.97
N TYR A 196 -0.82 7.34 -6.16
CA TYR A 196 -2.02 7.82 -5.47
C TYR A 196 -2.13 7.20 -4.08
N LYS A 197 -2.48 8.03 -3.10
CA LYS A 197 -2.72 7.59 -1.73
C LYS A 197 -4.05 8.14 -1.22
N THR A 198 -4.92 7.23 -0.81
CA THR A 198 -6.25 7.57 -0.26
C THR A 198 -6.21 7.83 1.25
N GLY A 199 -5.05 7.69 1.88
CA GLY A 199 -4.83 7.94 3.30
C GLY A 199 -3.34 7.96 3.60
N GLY A 200 -2.99 8.27 4.84
CA GLY A 200 -1.61 8.36 5.32
C GLY A 200 -1.23 9.78 5.74
N ASP A 201 -0.12 9.85 6.48
CA ASP A 201 0.48 11.10 6.92
C ASP A 201 1.49 11.60 5.90
N GLU A 202 1.84 12.88 5.98
CA GLU A 202 2.95 13.44 5.23
C GLU A 202 4.26 12.78 5.69
N GLU A 203 5.04 12.29 4.72
CA GLU A 203 6.31 11.61 4.99
C GLU A 203 7.49 12.47 4.54
N SER A 204 8.59 12.38 5.25
CA SER A 204 9.85 13.01 4.88
C SER A 204 11.03 12.12 5.26
N PHE A 205 12.16 12.29 4.57
CA PHE A 205 13.43 11.68 4.93
C PHE A 205 14.56 12.69 4.76
N LYS A 206 15.64 12.51 5.50
CA LYS A 206 16.81 13.40 5.42
C LYS A 206 17.88 12.83 4.50
N TYR A 207 18.10 11.53 4.58
CA TYR A 207 19.08 10.80 3.79
C TYR A 207 18.42 9.59 3.14
N VAL A 208 18.89 9.18 1.97
CA VAL A 208 18.35 8.02 1.24
C VAL A 208 18.46 6.74 2.08
N GLU A 209 19.52 6.62 2.86
CA GLU A 209 19.76 5.50 3.78
C GLU A 209 18.65 5.36 4.82
N ASP A 210 18.01 6.47 5.18
CA ASP A 210 16.88 6.48 6.12
C ASP A 210 15.69 5.65 5.64
N LEU A 211 15.54 5.52 4.33
CA LEU A 211 14.47 4.71 3.72
C LEU A 211 14.67 3.21 3.97
N PHE A 212 15.91 2.79 4.22
CA PHE A 212 16.30 1.38 4.40
C PHE A 212 16.59 1.03 5.86
N ASP A 213 16.60 2.01 6.76
CA ASP A 213 16.93 1.79 8.17
C ASP A 213 15.77 1.10 8.91
N SER A 214 15.94 -0.20 9.17
CA SER A 214 14.96 -1.02 9.90
C SER A 214 14.78 -0.62 11.36
N LYS A 215 15.69 0.20 11.94
CA LYS A 215 15.64 0.66 13.33
C LYS A 215 14.79 1.92 13.48
N LYS A 216 14.47 2.60 12.39
CA LYS A 216 13.59 3.76 12.42
C LYS A 216 12.15 3.34 12.68
N GLU A 217 11.59 3.80 13.79
CA GLU A 217 10.21 3.55 14.20
C GLU A 217 9.18 4.04 13.15
N LYS A 218 9.44 5.22 12.57
CA LYS A 218 8.65 5.80 11.47
C LYS A 218 9.52 5.95 10.22
N ARG A 219 9.57 4.91 9.40
CA ARG A 219 10.23 4.97 8.11
C ARG A 219 9.26 5.48 7.05
N ALA A 220 9.74 6.34 6.14
CA ALA A 220 8.96 6.89 5.03
C ALA A 220 8.64 5.81 3.98
N LYS A 221 7.60 5.02 4.22
CA LYS A 221 7.22 3.84 3.42
C LYS A 221 6.76 4.21 2.01
N TYR A 222 6.04 5.31 1.86
CA TYR A 222 5.54 5.78 0.56
C TYR A 222 6.68 6.37 -0.27
N LEU A 223 7.56 7.15 0.35
CA LEU A 223 8.75 7.66 -0.34
C LEU A 223 9.72 6.54 -0.73
N PHE A 224 9.84 5.48 0.09
CA PHE A 224 10.55 4.27 -0.30
C PHE A 224 9.94 3.62 -1.55
N GLN A 225 8.61 3.55 -1.66
CA GLN A 225 7.93 3.00 -2.84
C GLN A 225 8.25 3.80 -4.11
N ILE A 226 8.18 5.12 -4.02
CA ILE A 226 8.52 6.02 -5.14
C ILE A 226 10.00 5.88 -5.53
N PHE A 227 10.90 5.94 -4.55
CA PHE A 227 12.34 5.76 -4.78
C PHE A 227 12.64 4.42 -5.47
N PHE A 228 12.01 3.36 -5.00
CA PHE A 228 12.18 2.03 -5.56
C PHE A 228 11.69 1.94 -7.01
N ARG A 229 10.52 2.50 -7.31
CA ARG A 229 9.94 2.53 -8.67
C ARG A 229 10.80 3.36 -9.63
N LEU A 230 11.37 4.48 -9.19
CA LEU A 230 12.30 5.27 -9.98
C LEU A 230 13.54 4.47 -10.41
N ASN A 231 14.04 3.62 -9.53
CA ASN A 231 15.19 2.76 -9.82
C ASN A 231 14.85 1.54 -10.72
N CYS A 232 13.57 1.18 -10.83
CA CYS A 232 13.08 0.19 -11.79
C CYS A 232 12.93 0.75 -13.22
N ARG A 233 13.22 2.03 -13.43
CA ARG A 233 12.97 2.82 -14.65
C ARG A 233 13.67 2.33 -15.92
N ALA A 234 14.65 1.43 -15.84
CA ALA A 234 15.48 1.04 -16.99
C ALA A 234 14.74 0.40 -18.19
N ILE A 235 13.38 0.22 -18.10
CA ILE A 235 12.62 -0.53 -19.10
C ILE A 235 11.30 0.17 -19.53
N ILE A 236 11.12 1.45 -19.25
CA ILE A 236 10.01 2.18 -19.90
C ILE A 236 10.46 2.53 -21.30
N GLN A 237 10.24 1.63 -22.25
CA GLN A 237 10.31 1.93 -23.68
C GLN A 237 8.94 2.50 -24.09
N PHE A 238 8.95 3.71 -24.63
CA PHE A 238 7.80 4.36 -25.27
C PHE A 238 7.71 3.96 -26.72
#